data_aff483639c5edf967f785a95143bf07c
#
_entry.id   aff483639c5edf967f785a95143bf07c
#
_cell.length_a   1.000
_cell.length_b   1.000
_cell.length_c   1.000
_cell.angle_alpha   90.00
_cell.angle_beta   90.00
_cell.angle_gamma   90.00
#
_symmetry.space_group_name_H-M   'P 1'
#
loop_
_entity.id
_entity.type
_entity.pdbx_description
1 polymer ?
#
loop_
_entity_poly.entity_id
_entity_poly.type
_entity_poly.pdbx_seq_one_letter_code
_entity_poly.pdbx_strand_id
1 'polypeptide(L)'
;WSFLFYSLATLAASAIDGRTTVDIPENGLIALNVPLDPLRFGALSTRTAHPHFIASMQRLIDALTLDVELNNPYRHMTKGEMVANCADKSFLEKIVANSMSCSSPAKARYKKLSPRHCGYCVPCLIRRASLEVGLDGDDETLYMVENLKGHILASDQPEGEHVRSFQLMAKRIRANPDLAKILVHKPGPLHDKPDEIPDYADVFRRGVLEIAELLKGVRARPGG
;
A
#
# COMPACT_ATOMS: atom_id res chain seq x y z
N TRP A 1 1.73 -13.41 -10.94
CA TRP A 1 0.82 -12.51 -11.70
C TRP A 1 1.52 -11.21 -12.09
N SER A 2 2.31 -10.57 -11.21
CA SER A 2 2.95 -9.28 -11.49
C SER A 2 3.80 -9.31 -12.75
N PHE A 3 4.69 -10.28 -12.88
CA PHE A 3 5.53 -10.44 -14.08
C PHE A 3 4.69 -10.52 -15.36
N LEU A 4 3.58 -11.27 -15.35
CA LEU A 4 2.67 -11.35 -16.49
C LEU A 4 2.09 -9.99 -16.88
N PHE A 5 1.60 -9.21 -15.90
CA PHE A 5 1.04 -7.88 -16.19
C PHE A 5 2.09 -6.92 -16.75
N TYR A 6 3.31 -6.92 -16.20
CA TYR A 6 4.41 -6.11 -16.73
C TYR A 6 4.80 -6.55 -18.13
N SER A 7 4.87 -7.86 -18.39
CA SER A 7 5.20 -8.37 -19.74
C SER A 7 4.14 -7.99 -20.77
N LEU A 8 2.85 -8.09 -20.41
CA LEU A 8 1.75 -7.67 -21.29
C LEU A 8 1.75 -6.15 -21.55
N ALA A 9 2.00 -5.35 -20.51
CA ALA A 9 2.11 -3.89 -20.64
C ALA A 9 3.32 -3.51 -21.51
N THR A 10 4.47 -4.15 -21.29
CA THR A 10 5.67 -3.95 -22.12
C THR A 10 5.43 -4.35 -23.58
N LEU A 11 4.77 -5.49 -23.81
CA LEU A 11 4.39 -5.93 -25.16
C LEU A 11 3.48 -4.90 -25.86
N ALA A 12 2.48 -4.39 -25.16
CA ALA A 12 1.58 -3.38 -25.70
C ALA A 12 2.31 -2.07 -25.99
N ALA A 13 3.18 -1.63 -25.06
CA ALA A 13 3.98 -0.42 -25.21
C ALA A 13 5.01 -0.53 -26.36
N SER A 14 5.62 -1.69 -26.54
CA SER A 14 6.60 -1.93 -27.62
C SER A 14 5.99 -1.90 -29.03
N ALA A 15 4.68 -1.97 -29.16
CA ALA A 15 3.97 -1.81 -30.43
C ALA A 15 3.69 -0.35 -30.81
N ILE A 16 4.03 0.59 -29.95
CA ILE A 16 3.89 2.03 -30.17
C ILE A 16 5.22 2.58 -30.70
N ASP A 17 5.18 3.38 -31.76
CA ASP A 17 6.38 4.00 -32.32
C ASP A 17 7.05 4.96 -31.33
N GLY A 18 8.39 4.81 -31.19
CA GLY A 18 9.20 5.63 -30.31
C GLY A 18 9.20 5.16 -28.85
N ARG A 19 9.96 5.87 -28.01
CA ARG A 19 10.08 5.55 -26.58
C ARG A 19 8.77 5.76 -25.84
N THR A 20 8.28 4.70 -25.23
CA THR A 20 6.98 4.70 -24.52
C THR A 20 7.19 4.42 -23.03
N THR A 21 6.53 5.22 -22.17
CA THR A 21 6.58 5.02 -20.72
C THR A 21 5.35 4.24 -20.26
N VAL A 22 5.58 3.20 -19.46
CA VAL A 22 4.56 2.43 -18.74
C VAL A 22 4.55 2.90 -17.29
N ASP A 23 3.54 3.66 -16.91
CA ASP A 23 3.37 4.09 -15.54
C ASP A 23 2.77 3.00 -14.65
N ILE A 24 3.35 2.84 -13.47
CA ILE A 24 2.95 1.90 -12.41
C ILE A 24 2.48 2.73 -11.22
N PRO A 25 1.19 3.10 -11.14
CA PRO A 25 0.71 4.10 -10.18
C PRO A 25 0.52 3.51 -8.77
N GLU A 26 1.61 3.09 -8.12
CA GLU A 26 1.58 2.53 -6.76
C GLU A 26 2.26 3.47 -5.77
N ASN A 27 1.60 3.74 -4.63
CA ASN A 27 2.16 4.56 -3.57
C ASN A 27 3.37 3.90 -2.89
N GLY A 28 4.26 4.73 -2.32
CA GLY A 28 5.53 4.26 -1.77
C GLY A 28 5.39 3.28 -0.60
N LEU A 29 4.37 3.43 0.25
CA LEU A 29 4.16 2.52 1.39
C LEU A 29 3.86 1.09 0.93
N ILE A 30 2.99 0.93 -0.09
CA ILE A 30 2.65 -0.39 -0.65
C ILE A 30 3.79 -0.88 -1.55
N ALA A 31 4.41 -0.01 -2.35
CA ALA A 31 5.54 -0.36 -3.21
C ALA A 31 6.69 -0.98 -2.41
N LEU A 32 7.07 -0.37 -1.30
CA LEU A 32 8.11 -0.89 -0.40
C LEU A 32 7.66 -2.15 0.34
N ASN A 33 6.39 -2.24 0.71
CA ASN A 33 5.82 -3.35 1.46
C ASN A 33 6.64 -3.78 2.68
N VAL A 34 7.06 -2.80 3.49
CA VAL A 34 7.87 -3.05 4.69
C VAL A 34 7.12 -3.93 5.68
N PRO A 35 7.70 -5.03 6.17
CA PRO A 35 7.08 -5.88 7.18
C PRO A 35 6.80 -5.09 8.47
N LEU A 36 5.54 -5.07 8.92
CA LEU A 36 5.12 -4.37 10.13
C LEU A 36 5.45 -5.17 11.40
N ASP A 37 5.56 -6.49 11.28
CA ASP A 37 5.88 -7.42 12.37
C ASP A 37 6.83 -8.53 11.87
N PRO A 38 7.49 -9.26 12.81
CA PRO A 38 8.44 -10.33 12.46
C PRO A 38 7.83 -11.51 11.70
N LEU A 39 6.54 -11.81 11.86
CA LEU A 39 5.87 -12.93 11.20
C LEU A 39 5.72 -12.73 9.69
N ARG A 40 5.83 -11.49 9.24
CA ARG A 40 5.78 -11.13 7.80
C ARG A 40 7.16 -11.08 7.15
N PHE A 41 8.24 -11.34 7.88
CA PHE A 41 9.56 -11.51 7.29
C PHE A 41 9.57 -12.72 6.35
N GLY A 42 10.04 -12.51 5.14
CA GLY A 42 10.11 -13.56 4.13
C GLY A 42 8.80 -13.82 3.37
N ALA A 43 7.70 -13.13 3.70
CA ALA A 43 6.51 -13.18 2.88
C ALA A 43 6.84 -12.65 1.47
N LEU A 44 6.78 -13.53 0.47
CA LEU A 44 7.09 -13.21 -0.93
C LEU A 44 5.92 -12.51 -1.65
N SER A 45 4.82 -12.29 -0.96
CA SER A 45 3.63 -11.67 -1.55
C SER A 45 3.78 -10.17 -1.73
N THR A 46 3.29 -9.65 -2.84
CA THR A 46 3.06 -8.23 -3.11
C THR A 46 4.31 -7.33 -3.11
N ARG A 47 5.37 -7.73 -3.80
CA ARG A 47 6.52 -6.85 -4.10
C ARG A 47 6.49 -6.35 -5.54
N THR A 48 5.32 -6.22 -6.09
CA THR A 48 5.02 -5.91 -7.49
C THR A 48 5.63 -4.60 -7.95
N ALA A 49 5.58 -3.58 -7.11
CA ALA A 49 6.08 -2.23 -7.40
C ALA A 49 7.34 -1.90 -6.57
N HIS A 50 8.00 -2.91 -5.98
CA HIS A 50 9.25 -2.68 -5.23
C HIS A 50 10.33 -2.12 -6.17
N PRO A 51 11.08 -1.08 -5.77
CA PRO A 51 12.08 -0.44 -6.65
C PRO A 51 13.04 -1.41 -7.32
N HIS A 52 13.55 -2.41 -6.59
CA HIS A 52 14.43 -3.43 -7.14
C HIS A 52 13.75 -4.33 -8.19
N PHE A 53 12.47 -4.64 -8.01
CA PHE A 53 11.72 -5.42 -9.01
C PHE A 53 11.53 -4.61 -10.30
N ILE A 54 11.14 -3.33 -10.19
CA ILE A 54 11.02 -2.44 -11.35
C ILE A 54 12.35 -2.28 -12.06
N ALA A 55 13.45 -2.05 -11.32
CA ALA A 55 14.78 -1.92 -11.89
C ALA A 55 15.24 -3.23 -12.59
N SER A 56 14.91 -4.38 -12.01
CA SER A 56 15.23 -5.69 -12.60
C SER A 56 14.45 -5.95 -13.88
N MET A 57 13.18 -5.58 -13.89
CA MET A 57 12.31 -5.67 -15.08
C MET A 57 12.77 -4.71 -16.18
N GLN A 58 13.19 -3.49 -15.80
CA GLN A 58 13.76 -2.52 -16.75
C GLN A 58 15.04 -3.08 -17.39
N ARG A 59 15.96 -3.67 -16.63
CA ARG A 59 17.16 -4.31 -17.20
C ARG A 59 16.82 -5.42 -18.21
N LEU A 60 15.75 -6.18 -17.96
CA LEU A 60 15.28 -7.18 -18.92
C LEU A 60 14.75 -6.52 -20.21
N ILE A 61 13.96 -5.45 -20.10
CA ILE A 61 13.43 -4.67 -21.23
C ILE A 61 14.59 -4.10 -22.07
N ASP A 62 15.60 -3.51 -21.41
CA ASP A 62 16.79 -2.95 -22.05
C ASP A 62 17.60 -4.05 -22.76
N ALA A 63 17.77 -5.22 -22.14
CA ALA A 63 18.45 -6.36 -22.74
C ALA A 63 17.74 -6.94 -23.97
N LEU A 64 16.41 -6.77 -24.04
CA LEU A 64 15.59 -7.11 -25.22
C LEU A 64 15.57 -5.98 -26.27
N THR A 65 16.30 -4.89 -26.05
CA THR A 65 16.36 -3.73 -26.94
C THR A 65 14.99 -3.10 -27.23
N LEU A 66 14.06 -3.18 -26.26
CA LEU A 66 12.75 -2.58 -26.37
C LEU A 66 12.78 -1.11 -25.86
N ASP A 67 12.22 -0.20 -26.63
CA ASP A 67 12.18 1.23 -26.29
C ASP A 67 11.02 1.56 -25.35
N VAL A 68 11.00 0.88 -24.20
CA VAL A 68 9.98 0.98 -23.18
C VAL A 68 10.62 1.30 -21.82
N GLU A 69 10.08 2.32 -21.14
CA GLU A 69 10.49 2.73 -19.81
C GLU A 69 9.41 2.41 -18.77
N LEU A 70 9.78 1.77 -17.66
CA LEU A 70 8.90 1.57 -16.51
C LEU A 70 9.09 2.70 -15.51
N ASN A 71 8.01 3.34 -15.10
CA ASN A 71 8.03 4.44 -14.15
C ASN A 71 6.98 4.24 -13.04
N ASN A 72 7.33 4.56 -11.80
CA ASN A 72 6.36 4.74 -10.73
C ASN A 72 6.34 6.21 -10.30
N PRO A 73 5.38 7.02 -10.78
CA PRO A 73 5.31 8.44 -10.47
C PRO A 73 4.96 8.73 -9.01
N TYR A 74 4.42 7.76 -8.28
CA TYR A 74 3.95 7.93 -6.90
C TYR A 74 4.82 7.23 -5.85
N ARG A 75 6.02 6.76 -6.22
CA ARG A 75 6.90 5.98 -5.33
C ARG A 75 7.31 6.70 -4.04
N HIS A 76 7.25 8.04 -4.02
CA HIS A 76 7.58 8.87 -2.84
C HIS A 76 6.33 9.51 -2.20
N MET A 77 5.13 9.12 -2.64
CA MET A 77 3.87 9.62 -2.09
C MET A 77 3.19 8.56 -1.23
N THR A 78 2.53 8.99 -0.15
CA THR A 78 1.58 8.15 0.58
C THR A 78 0.29 8.00 -0.25
N LYS A 79 -0.56 7.05 0.13
CA LYS A 79 -1.84 6.93 -0.57
C LYS A 79 -2.77 8.09 -0.28
N GLY A 80 -2.71 8.67 0.94
CA GLY A 80 -3.46 9.89 1.28
C GLY A 80 -3.01 11.08 0.43
N GLU A 81 -1.71 11.25 0.24
CA GLU A 81 -1.18 12.29 -0.65
C GLU A 81 -1.62 12.11 -2.11
N MET A 82 -1.66 10.86 -2.61
CA MET A 82 -2.20 10.59 -3.96
C MET A 82 -3.67 10.99 -4.07
N VAL A 83 -4.49 10.67 -3.08
CA VAL A 83 -5.91 11.05 -3.05
C VAL A 83 -6.05 12.57 -2.93
N ALA A 84 -5.30 13.20 -2.03
CA ALA A 84 -5.33 14.65 -1.82
C ALA A 84 -4.93 15.45 -3.06
N ASN A 85 -3.99 14.92 -3.86
CA ASN A 85 -3.49 15.52 -5.09
C ASN A 85 -4.19 14.99 -6.36
N CYS A 86 -5.32 14.30 -6.23
CA CYS A 86 -6.08 13.83 -7.38
C CYS A 86 -6.55 15.03 -8.23
N ALA A 87 -6.30 14.98 -9.53
CA ALA A 87 -6.66 16.07 -10.46
C ALA A 87 -8.18 16.28 -10.57
N ASP A 88 -8.97 15.19 -10.42
CA ASP A 88 -10.42 15.25 -10.42
C ASP A 88 -10.98 14.54 -9.18
N LYS A 89 -11.02 15.26 -8.07
CA LYS A 89 -11.56 14.75 -6.79
C LYS A 89 -13.04 14.43 -6.90
N SER A 90 -13.81 15.23 -7.61
CA SER A 90 -15.25 15.04 -7.73
C SER A 90 -15.61 13.75 -8.47
N PHE A 91 -14.80 13.37 -9.45
CA PHE A 91 -14.92 12.08 -10.11
C PHE A 91 -14.47 10.93 -9.19
N LEU A 92 -13.33 11.12 -8.50
CA LEU A 92 -12.82 10.12 -7.55
C LEU A 92 -13.85 9.79 -6.46
N GLU A 93 -14.48 10.77 -5.85
CA GLU A 93 -15.55 10.61 -4.84
C GLU A 93 -16.67 9.69 -5.35
N LYS A 94 -17.13 9.91 -6.58
CA LYS A 94 -18.22 9.13 -7.19
C LYS A 94 -17.86 7.67 -7.44
N ILE A 95 -16.57 7.35 -7.71
CA ILE A 95 -16.18 6.01 -8.16
C ILE A 95 -15.39 5.23 -7.12
N VAL A 96 -14.80 5.90 -6.11
CA VAL A 96 -13.88 5.26 -5.17
C VAL A 96 -14.54 4.10 -4.42
N ALA A 97 -15.81 4.24 -4.02
CA ALA A 97 -16.55 3.17 -3.34
C ALA A 97 -16.68 1.89 -4.17
N ASN A 98 -16.62 1.99 -5.51
CA ASN A 98 -16.69 0.85 -6.43
C ASN A 98 -15.34 0.14 -6.62
N SER A 99 -14.23 0.70 -6.11
CA SER A 99 -12.91 0.07 -6.20
C SER A 99 -12.68 -0.93 -5.07
N MET A 100 -11.92 -2.00 -5.32
CA MET A 100 -11.66 -3.06 -4.34
C MET A 100 -10.19 -3.11 -3.94
N SER A 101 -9.88 -2.75 -2.69
CA SER A 101 -8.52 -2.84 -2.12
C SER A 101 -8.35 -4.02 -1.17
N CYS A 102 -9.43 -4.63 -0.70
CA CYS A 102 -9.38 -5.68 0.33
C CYS A 102 -8.62 -6.93 -0.15
N SER A 103 -7.72 -7.47 0.67
CA SER A 103 -6.99 -8.70 0.37
C SER A 103 -7.88 -9.96 0.36
N SER A 104 -9.07 -9.90 0.93
CA SER A 104 -9.98 -11.04 1.06
C SER A 104 -11.46 -10.62 1.05
N PRO A 105 -11.97 -9.98 -0.01
CA PRO A 105 -13.35 -9.47 -0.04
C PRO A 105 -14.39 -10.59 0.01
N ALA A 106 -14.05 -11.79 -0.50
CA ALA A 106 -14.91 -12.95 -0.49
C ALA A 106 -15.23 -13.47 0.92
N LYS A 107 -14.49 -13.10 1.97
CA LYS A 107 -14.80 -13.47 3.37
C LYS A 107 -16.16 -12.93 3.84
N ALA A 108 -16.69 -11.89 3.21
CA ALA A 108 -18.02 -11.36 3.50
C ALA A 108 -19.13 -12.41 3.37
N ARG A 109 -18.95 -13.43 2.50
CA ARG A 109 -19.88 -14.55 2.33
C ARG A 109 -20.16 -15.33 3.61
N TYR A 110 -19.16 -15.44 4.52
CA TYR A 110 -19.35 -16.11 5.81
C TYR A 110 -20.33 -15.39 6.73
N LYS A 111 -20.53 -14.08 6.50
CA LYS A 111 -21.56 -13.26 7.17
C LYS A 111 -22.81 -13.07 6.30
N LYS A 112 -22.98 -13.86 5.20
CA LYS A 112 -24.06 -13.76 4.23
C LYS A 112 -24.18 -12.37 3.59
N LEU A 113 -23.03 -11.69 3.42
CA LEU A 113 -22.95 -10.37 2.80
C LEU A 113 -22.34 -10.49 1.39
N SER A 114 -22.67 -9.54 0.51
CA SER A 114 -22.01 -9.38 -0.78
C SER A 114 -20.52 -9.10 -0.58
N PRO A 115 -19.63 -9.41 -1.56
CA PRO A 115 -18.22 -9.09 -1.49
C PRO A 115 -18.02 -7.61 -1.14
N ARG A 116 -17.23 -7.34 -0.11
CA ARG A 116 -16.95 -5.99 0.40
C ARG A 116 -15.64 -5.96 1.17
N HIS A 117 -15.18 -4.78 1.50
CA HIS A 117 -13.97 -4.59 2.28
C HIS A 117 -14.14 -5.16 3.71
N CYS A 118 -13.11 -5.84 4.24
CA CYS A 118 -13.16 -6.30 5.63
C CYS A 118 -13.04 -5.12 6.63
N GLY A 119 -12.34 -4.06 6.27
CA GLY A 119 -12.16 -2.86 7.09
C GLY A 119 -10.92 -2.86 7.99
N TYR A 120 -10.23 -3.99 8.16
CA TYR A 120 -9.14 -4.17 9.12
C TYR A 120 -7.84 -4.74 8.54
N CYS A 121 -7.84 -5.32 7.34
CA CYS A 121 -6.60 -5.78 6.72
C CYS A 121 -5.71 -4.60 6.28
N VAL A 122 -4.41 -4.84 6.08
CA VAL A 122 -3.45 -3.81 5.69
C VAL A 122 -3.96 -2.91 4.55
N PRO A 123 -4.42 -3.46 3.39
CA PRO A 123 -4.94 -2.61 2.33
C PRO A 123 -6.20 -1.82 2.71
N CYS A 124 -7.08 -2.37 3.57
CA CYS A 124 -8.25 -1.64 4.04
C CYS A 124 -7.89 -0.49 4.98
N LEU A 125 -6.90 -0.69 5.87
CA LEU A 125 -6.43 0.36 6.77
C LEU A 125 -5.75 1.49 5.99
N ILE A 126 -4.92 1.16 5.00
CA ILE A 126 -4.33 2.15 4.11
C ILE A 126 -5.42 2.91 3.35
N ARG A 127 -6.44 2.21 2.80
CA ARG A 127 -7.56 2.84 2.11
C ARG A 127 -8.29 3.83 3.01
N ARG A 128 -8.73 3.40 4.20
CA ARG A 128 -9.44 4.27 5.15
C ARG A 128 -8.64 5.52 5.49
N ALA A 129 -7.37 5.34 5.88
CA ALA A 129 -6.50 6.45 6.19
C ALA A 129 -6.33 7.41 5.01
N SER A 130 -6.18 6.88 3.78
CA SER A 130 -6.01 7.70 2.59
C SER A 130 -7.26 8.51 2.20
N LEU A 131 -8.44 7.93 2.38
CA LEU A 131 -9.71 8.63 2.11
C LEU A 131 -10.00 9.68 3.19
N GLU A 132 -9.68 9.38 4.46
CA GLU A 132 -9.78 10.36 5.55
C GLU A 132 -8.90 11.59 5.30
N VAL A 133 -7.66 11.38 4.79
CA VAL A 133 -6.72 12.46 4.46
C VAL A 133 -7.11 13.23 3.19
N GLY A 134 -7.55 12.53 2.15
CA GLY A 134 -7.71 13.11 0.82
C GLY A 134 -9.12 13.57 0.48
N LEU A 135 -10.15 13.03 1.15
CA LEU A 135 -11.57 13.34 0.94
C LEU A 135 -12.25 13.81 2.25
N ASP A 136 -11.49 14.38 3.19
CA ASP A 136 -12.00 14.93 4.46
C ASP A 136 -12.90 13.97 5.26
N GLY A 137 -12.65 12.66 5.14
CA GLY A 137 -13.39 11.62 5.86
C GLY A 137 -14.65 11.11 5.15
N ASP A 138 -14.94 11.56 3.94
CA ASP A 138 -16.11 11.12 3.18
C ASP A 138 -15.82 9.78 2.48
N ASP A 139 -15.97 8.67 3.24
CA ASP A 139 -15.74 7.30 2.78
C ASP A 139 -17.04 6.49 2.75
N GLU A 140 -17.73 6.48 1.61
CA GLU A 140 -18.91 5.66 1.37
C GLU A 140 -18.63 4.16 1.16
N THR A 141 -17.38 3.73 1.30
CA THR A 141 -16.98 2.34 1.12
C THR A 141 -17.68 1.43 2.15
N LEU A 142 -18.30 0.36 1.68
CA LEU A 142 -18.91 -0.65 2.55
C LEU A 142 -17.85 -1.55 3.19
N TYR A 143 -17.81 -1.55 4.52
CA TYR A 143 -16.93 -2.39 5.32
C TYR A 143 -17.68 -3.45 6.12
N MET A 144 -17.07 -4.62 6.35
CA MET A 144 -17.60 -5.63 7.28
C MET A 144 -17.50 -5.17 8.72
N VAL A 145 -16.43 -4.46 9.07
CA VAL A 145 -16.24 -3.73 10.32
C VAL A 145 -16.30 -2.26 9.99
N GLU A 146 -17.48 -1.66 10.15
CA GLU A 146 -17.69 -0.26 9.78
C GLU A 146 -16.97 0.67 10.74
N ASN A 147 -17.08 0.45 12.04
CA ASN A 147 -16.46 1.27 13.08
C ASN A 147 -15.37 0.51 13.84
N LEU A 148 -14.12 0.84 13.58
CA LEU A 148 -12.96 0.25 14.26
C LEU A 148 -12.91 0.61 15.77
N LYS A 149 -13.58 1.67 16.19
CA LYS A 149 -13.63 2.14 17.59
C LYS A 149 -14.80 1.53 18.38
N GLY A 150 -15.74 0.86 17.71
CA GLY A 150 -16.99 0.37 18.29
C GLY A 150 -16.81 -0.75 19.32
N HIS A 151 -15.73 -1.54 19.21
CA HIS A 151 -15.42 -2.62 20.14
C HIS A 151 -13.90 -2.85 20.24
N ILE A 152 -13.48 -3.72 21.16
CA ILE A 152 -12.08 -4.13 21.27
C ILE A 152 -11.80 -5.19 20.21
N LEU A 153 -10.83 -4.92 19.33
CA LEU A 153 -10.41 -5.86 18.30
C LEU A 153 -9.46 -6.91 18.92
N ALA A 154 -9.73 -8.18 18.68
CA ALA A 154 -8.89 -9.27 19.16
C ALA A 154 -7.60 -9.35 18.34
N SER A 155 -6.45 -9.05 18.95
CA SER A 155 -5.16 -8.93 18.24
C SER A 155 -4.51 -10.30 17.92
N ASP A 156 -5.02 -11.38 18.47
CA ASP A 156 -4.73 -12.78 18.15
C ASP A 156 -5.64 -13.31 17.01
N GLN A 157 -6.54 -12.49 16.52
CA GLN A 157 -7.40 -12.75 15.37
C GLN A 157 -7.09 -11.80 14.22
N PRO A 158 -7.40 -12.18 12.97
CA PRO A 158 -7.12 -11.33 11.80
C PRO A 158 -7.70 -9.92 11.89
N GLU A 159 -8.76 -9.72 12.67
CA GLU A 159 -9.45 -8.44 12.85
C GLU A 159 -8.59 -7.42 13.59
N GLY A 160 -7.87 -7.83 14.63
CA GLY A 160 -7.03 -6.94 15.43
C GLY A 160 -5.54 -7.03 15.14
N GLU A 161 -5.07 -8.10 14.50
CA GLU A 161 -3.65 -8.36 14.22
C GLU A 161 -2.98 -7.21 13.47
N HIS A 162 -3.52 -6.83 12.32
CA HIS A 162 -2.93 -5.77 11.49
C HIS A 162 -3.07 -4.39 12.13
N VAL A 163 -4.18 -4.14 12.83
CA VAL A 163 -4.38 -2.90 13.61
C VAL A 163 -3.28 -2.78 14.67
N ARG A 164 -3.04 -3.86 15.42
CA ARG A 164 -2.00 -3.90 16.45
C ARG A 164 -0.60 -3.71 15.86
N SER A 165 -0.31 -4.34 14.74
CA SER A 165 0.97 -4.21 14.03
C SER A 165 1.26 -2.77 13.63
N PHE A 166 0.28 -2.05 13.06
CA PHE A 166 0.43 -0.62 12.75
C PHE A 166 0.59 0.24 13.99
N GLN A 167 -0.18 -0.01 15.07
CA GLN A 167 -0.04 0.74 16.32
C GLN A 167 1.36 0.59 16.93
N LEU A 168 1.91 -0.63 16.93
CA LEU A 168 3.26 -0.89 17.43
C LEU A 168 4.32 -0.25 16.53
N MET A 169 4.18 -0.36 15.19
CA MET A 169 5.10 0.26 14.26
C MET A 169 5.09 1.78 14.41
N ALA A 170 3.92 2.41 14.48
CA ALA A 170 3.80 3.85 14.69
C ALA A 170 4.44 4.30 16.01
N LYS A 171 4.27 3.53 17.10
CA LYS A 171 4.93 3.80 18.37
C LYS A 171 6.46 3.76 18.23
N ARG A 172 7.00 2.77 17.52
CA ARG A 172 8.45 2.63 17.28
C ARG A 172 8.99 3.79 16.42
N ILE A 173 8.30 4.15 15.35
CA ILE A 173 8.67 5.25 14.46
C ILE A 173 8.61 6.61 15.18
N ARG A 174 7.61 6.84 16.04
CA ARG A 174 7.54 8.06 16.86
C ARG A 174 8.68 8.15 17.88
N ALA A 175 9.06 7.02 18.48
CA ALA A 175 10.16 6.96 19.44
C ALA A 175 11.54 7.09 18.76
N ASN A 176 11.70 6.57 17.56
CA ASN A 176 12.94 6.63 16.78
C ASN A 176 12.62 6.76 15.28
N PRO A 177 12.53 7.98 14.74
CA PRO A 177 12.25 8.22 13.32
C PRO A 177 13.31 7.62 12.38
N ASP A 178 14.57 7.53 12.78
CA ASP A 178 15.65 6.97 11.99
C ASP A 178 15.52 5.45 11.77
N LEU A 179 14.67 4.80 12.54
CA LEU A 179 14.34 3.39 12.35
C LEU A 179 13.78 3.12 10.93
N ALA A 180 13.10 4.09 10.33
CA ALA A 180 12.58 3.98 8.98
C ALA A 180 13.68 3.70 7.96
N LYS A 181 14.86 4.35 8.09
CA LYS A 181 16.03 4.15 7.21
C LYS A 181 16.54 2.70 7.22
N ILE A 182 16.40 2.02 8.35
CA ILE A 182 16.80 0.60 8.48
C ILE A 182 15.70 -0.32 7.93
N LEU A 183 14.45 -0.01 8.25
CA LEU A 183 13.33 -0.88 7.93
C LEU A 183 13.03 -0.97 6.43
N VAL A 184 13.28 0.08 5.65
CA VAL A 184 13.02 0.07 4.20
C VAL A 184 13.90 -0.90 3.43
N HIS A 185 15.01 -1.36 4.00
CA HIS A 185 15.86 -2.39 3.40
C HIS A 185 15.38 -3.82 3.63
N LYS A 186 14.42 -4.03 4.54
CA LYS A 186 13.95 -5.38 4.91
C LYS A 186 13.18 -6.11 3.81
N PRO A 187 12.35 -5.45 2.98
CA PRO A 187 11.64 -6.13 1.91
C PRO A 187 12.52 -6.51 0.72
N GLY A 188 13.62 -5.81 0.52
CA GLY A 188 14.54 -6.04 -0.60
C GLY A 188 15.61 -4.97 -0.71
N PRO A 189 16.60 -5.16 -1.60
CA PRO A 189 17.66 -4.20 -1.81
C PRO A 189 17.13 -2.92 -2.47
N LEU A 190 17.76 -1.79 -2.15
CA LEU A 190 17.48 -0.47 -2.72
C LEU A 190 18.72 0.14 -3.41
N HIS A 191 19.72 -0.69 -3.71
CA HIS A 191 20.99 -0.25 -4.29
C HIS A 191 20.88 0.23 -5.74
N ASP A 192 19.79 -0.06 -6.43
CA ASP A 192 19.57 0.40 -7.80
C ASP A 192 19.40 1.93 -7.86
N LYS A 193 18.92 2.55 -6.75
CA LYS A 193 18.73 4.00 -6.61
C LYS A 193 19.11 4.45 -5.19
N PRO A 194 20.39 4.47 -4.84
CA PRO A 194 20.84 4.76 -3.47
C PRO A 194 20.45 6.17 -3.01
N ASP A 195 20.42 7.12 -3.92
CA ASP A 195 20.08 8.53 -3.62
C ASP A 195 18.59 8.70 -3.22
N GLU A 196 17.72 7.77 -3.61
CA GLU A 196 16.29 7.78 -3.25
C GLU A 196 16.00 7.12 -1.88
N ILE A 197 16.97 6.51 -1.21
CA ILE A 197 16.78 5.81 0.08
C ILE A 197 16.19 6.74 1.16
N PRO A 198 16.63 7.99 1.32
CA PRO A 198 16.02 8.91 2.28
C PRO A 198 14.54 9.16 2.00
N ASP A 199 14.15 9.30 0.73
CA ASP A 199 12.76 9.53 0.31
C ASP A 199 11.90 8.28 0.57
N TYR A 200 12.44 7.08 0.32
CA TYR A 200 11.78 5.83 0.69
C TYR A 200 11.56 5.68 2.20
N ALA A 201 12.54 6.08 3.00
CA ALA A 201 12.40 6.07 4.46
C ALA A 201 11.34 7.08 4.92
N ASP A 202 11.29 8.25 4.30
CA ASP A 202 10.33 9.30 4.62
C ASP A 202 8.90 8.90 4.23
N VAL A 203 8.67 8.39 3.01
CA VAL A 203 7.33 7.96 2.60
C VAL A 203 6.81 6.79 3.45
N PHE A 204 7.69 5.86 3.85
CA PHE A 204 7.33 4.80 4.78
C PHE A 204 6.90 5.37 6.14
N ARG A 205 7.69 6.30 6.70
CA ARG A 205 7.37 6.98 7.96
C ARG A 205 6.03 7.70 7.89
N ARG A 206 5.82 8.54 6.85
CA ARG A 206 4.57 9.28 6.65
C ARG A 206 3.37 8.35 6.49
N GLY A 207 3.48 7.31 5.68
CA GLY A 207 2.40 6.35 5.48
C GLY A 207 2.01 5.57 6.73
N VAL A 208 3.00 5.19 7.57
CA VAL A 208 2.70 4.57 8.88
C VAL A 208 2.00 5.56 9.81
N LEU A 209 2.42 6.82 9.82
CA LEU A 209 1.81 7.86 10.67
C LEU A 209 0.41 8.26 10.18
N GLU A 210 0.16 8.29 8.89
CA GLU A 210 -1.17 8.48 8.29
C GLU A 210 -2.17 7.43 8.83
N ILE A 211 -1.78 6.15 8.81
CA ILE A 211 -2.63 5.09 9.36
C ILE A 211 -2.75 5.21 10.89
N ALA A 212 -1.71 5.66 11.57
CA ALA A 212 -1.77 5.86 13.02
C ALA A 212 -2.76 6.95 13.45
N GLU A 213 -3.01 7.96 12.62
CA GLU A 213 -4.05 8.96 12.87
C GLU A 213 -5.46 8.33 12.80
N LEU A 214 -5.76 7.55 11.76
CA LEU A 214 -7.00 6.76 11.66
C LEU A 214 -7.21 5.88 12.92
N LEU A 215 -6.11 5.28 13.42
CA LEU A 215 -6.17 4.34 14.54
C LEU A 215 -6.18 5.00 15.92
N LYS A 216 -6.27 6.32 16.03
CA LYS A 216 -6.45 7.02 17.32
C LYS A 216 -7.76 6.57 17.99
N GLY A 217 -7.64 6.09 19.23
CA GLY A 217 -8.80 5.61 19.99
C GLY A 217 -9.25 4.19 19.64
N VAL A 218 -8.68 3.53 18.61
CA VAL A 218 -8.93 2.12 18.32
C VAL A 218 -8.21 1.25 19.35
N ARG A 219 -8.92 0.28 19.92
CA ARG A 219 -8.38 -0.65 20.94
C ARG A 219 -8.20 -2.04 20.35
N ALA A 220 -6.95 -2.52 20.33
CA ALA A 220 -6.60 -3.88 19.93
C ALA A 220 -5.85 -4.58 21.07
N ARG A 221 -6.36 -5.72 21.54
CA ARG A 221 -5.80 -6.51 22.65
C ARG A 221 -5.92 -8.00 22.33
N PRO A 222 -5.07 -8.87 22.94
CA PRO A 222 -5.31 -10.31 22.87
C PRO A 222 -6.73 -10.63 23.34
N GLY A 223 -7.37 -11.61 22.69
CA GLY A 223 -8.63 -12.17 23.14
C GLY A 223 -8.44 -12.82 24.52
N GLY A 224 -9.43 -12.71 25.39
CA GLY A 224 -9.47 -13.40 26.66
C GLY A 224 -10.01 -14.81 26.50
#